data_74461de191aa7753f922130adb31908f
#
_entry.id   74461de191aa7753f922130adb31908f
#
_cell.length_a   1.000
_cell.length_b   1.000
_cell.length_c   1.000
_cell.angle_alpha   90.00
_cell.angle_beta   90.00
_cell.angle_gamma   90.00
#
_symmetry.space_group_name_H-M   'P 1'
#
loop_
_entity.id
_entity.type
_entity.pdbx_description
1 polymer ?
#
loop_
_entity_poly.entity_id
_entity_poly.type
_entity_poly.pdbx_seq_one_letter_code
_entity_poly.pdbx_strand_id
1 'polypeptide(L)'
;MEIKYQTIDKNDFDENHREILASMLKKQGKVQGNFDQKIDRCKLICIAWVDNDVAAIGAIKKKTQSDFSAEKVGLPDLSEDFEWELGYFYTQEKYAGKGLASMIAKLLIEGYGKENLMASTEITANPAMVNILQKHGFRLFGKPWKSNIHENYLGLFLKFKVIPTKSSE
;
A
#
# COMPACT_ATOMS: atom_id res chain seq x y z
N MET A 1 7.89 -25.59 4.05
CA MET A 1 7.12 -24.51 3.39
C MET A 1 8.08 -23.46 2.88
N GLU A 2 8.10 -23.25 1.59
CA GLU A 2 8.99 -22.27 0.95
C GLU A 2 8.23 -20.98 0.68
N ILE A 3 8.77 -19.85 1.15
CA ILE A 3 8.19 -18.53 0.91
C ILE A 3 9.18 -17.74 0.04
N LYS A 4 8.69 -17.22 -1.09
CA LYS A 4 9.46 -16.37 -1.98
C LYS A 4 8.76 -15.03 -2.14
N TYR A 5 9.55 -13.97 -2.24
CA TYR A 5 9.06 -12.61 -2.52
C TYR A 5 9.66 -12.12 -3.81
N GLN A 6 8.83 -11.50 -4.64
CA GLN A 6 9.27 -10.91 -5.89
C GLN A 6 8.79 -9.46 -5.95
N THR A 7 9.75 -8.55 -6.07
CA THR A 7 9.47 -7.12 -6.24
C THR A 7 9.72 -6.77 -7.71
N ILE A 8 8.73 -6.17 -8.36
CA ILE A 8 8.75 -5.94 -9.81
C ILE A 8 8.49 -4.46 -10.09
N ASP A 9 9.41 -3.82 -10.81
CA ASP A 9 9.26 -2.45 -11.30
C ASP A 9 8.24 -2.41 -12.43
N LYS A 10 7.59 -1.26 -12.60
CA LYS A 10 6.59 -1.05 -13.66
C LYS A 10 7.10 -1.48 -15.04
N ASN A 11 8.35 -1.16 -15.36
CA ASN A 11 8.93 -1.47 -16.66
C ASN A 11 9.07 -2.98 -16.92
N ASP A 12 9.01 -3.78 -15.86
CA ASP A 12 9.16 -5.24 -15.92
C ASP A 12 7.84 -5.99 -15.76
N PHE A 13 6.72 -5.27 -15.67
CA PHE A 13 5.40 -5.91 -15.59
C PHE A 13 5.11 -6.65 -16.89
N ASP A 14 4.84 -7.94 -16.77
CA ASP A 14 4.37 -8.77 -17.89
C ASP A 14 2.89 -9.11 -17.69
N GLU A 15 2.33 -9.83 -18.64
CA GLU A 15 0.91 -10.22 -18.60
C GLU A 15 0.59 -11.11 -17.39
N ASN A 16 1.52 -11.98 -17.01
CA ASN A 16 1.33 -12.84 -15.85
C ASN A 16 1.28 -12.04 -14.54
N HIS A 17 2.13 -11.03 -14.38
CA HIS A 17 2.08 -10.13 -13.23
C HIS A 17 0.74 -9.40 -13.16
N ARG A 18 0.25 -8.92 -14.28
CA ARG A 18 -1.02 -8.20 -14.37
C ARG A 18 -2.20 -9.10 -14.02
N GLU A 19 -2.20 -10.33 -14.50
CA GLU A 19 -3.24 -11.32 -14.17
C GLU A 19 -3.26 -11.65 -12.67
N ILE A 20 -2.09 -11.82 -12.07
CA ILE A 20 -1.95 -12.08 -10.64
C ILE A 20 -2.55 -10.93 -9.83
N LEU A 21 -2.16 -9.70 -10.15
CA LEU A 21 -2.68 -8.52 -9.44
C LEU A 21 -4.20 -8.40 -9.60
N ALA A 22 -4.70 -8.52 -10.81
CA ALA A 22 -6.13 -8.42 -11.09
C ALA A 22 -6.92 -9.48 -10.30
N SER A 23 -6.45 -10.72 -10.31
CA SER A 23 -7.07 -11.82 -9.58
C SER A 23 -7.10 -11.57 -8.07
N MET A 24 -5.99 -11.13 -7.52
CA MET A 24 -5.87 -10.87 -6.08
C MET A 24 -6.68 -9.66 -5.64
N LEU A 25 -6.72 -8.58 -6.44
CA LEU A 25 -7.55 -7.41 -6.16
C LEU A 25 -9.04 -7.74 -6.23
N LYS A 26 -9.43 -8.60 -7.16
CA LYS A 26 -10.82 -9.09 -7.25
C LYS A 26 -11.21 -9.84 -5.98
N LYS A 27 -10.34 -10.70 -5.49
CA LYS A 27 -10.57 -11.44 -4.23
C LYS A 27 -10.63 -10.52 -3.02
N GLN A 28 -9.80 -9.47 -2.99
CA GLN A 28 -9.81 -8.47 -1.92
C GLN A 28 -11.17 -7.75 -1.84
N GLY A 29 -11.76 -7.40 -2.99
CA GLY A 29 -13.08 -6.79 -3.07
C GLY A 29 -13.17 -5.32 -2.65
N LYS A 30 -12.04 -4.63 -2.44
CA LYS A 30 -12.01 -3.23 -2.00
C LYS A 30 -11.66 -2.24 -3.09
N VAL A 31 -11.27 -2.72 -4.26
CA VAL A 31 -10.89 -1.90 -5.41
C VAL A 31 -12.02 -1.93 -6.42
N GLN A 32 -12.52 -0.76 -6.79
CA GLN A 32 -13.58 -0.61 -7.78
C GLN A 32 -13.02 -0.15 -9.12
N GLY A 33 -13.75 -0.47 -10.19
CA GLY A 33 -13.44 -0.02 -11.53
C GLY A 33 -12.60 -1.01 -12.33
N ASN A 34 -11.87 -0.50 -13.31
CA ASN A 34 -11.08 -1.30 -14.23
C ASN A 34 -9.74 -1.67 -13.61
N PHE A 35 -9.47 -2.97 -13.45
CA PHE A 35 -8.23 -3.45 -12.85
C PHE A 35 -7.00 -3.10 -13.68
N ASP A 36 -7.07 -3.15 -15.01
CA ASP A 36 -5.94 -2.78 -15.85
C ASP A 36 -5.51 -1.34 -15.63
N GLN A 37 -6.49 -0.41 -15.55
CA GLN A 37 -6.20 0.98 -15.24
C GLN A 37 -5.59 1.15 -13.84
N LYS A 38 -6.07 0.37 -12.88
CA LYS A 38 -5.52 0.40 -11.51
C LYS A 38 -4.08 -0.13 -11.48
N ILE A 39 -3.81 -1.18 -12.22
CA ILE A 39 -2.46 -1.76 -12.33
C ILE A 39 -1.52 -0.79 -13.04
N ASP A 40 -1.99 -0.08 -14.06
CA ASP A 40 -1.20 0.94 -14.77
C ASP A 40 -0.74 2.09 -13.88
N ARG A 41 -1.42 2.30 -12.77
CA ARG A 41 -1.05 3.32 -11.77
C ARG A 41 0.03 2.84 -10.80
N CYS A 42 0.39 1.59 -10.84
CA CYS A 42 1.43 1.04 -9.97
C CYS A 42 2.82 1.36 -10.50
N LYS A 43 3.70 1.76 -9.60
CA LYS A 43 5.13 1.98 -9.86
C LYS A 43 5.95 0.75 -9.55
N LEU A 44 5.53 0.01 -8.53
CA LEU A 44 6.24 -1.12 -7.96
C LEU A 44 5.22 -2.08 -7.38
N ILE A 45 5.37 -3.36 -7.62
CA ILE A 45 4.53 -4.39 -7.01
C ILE A 45 5.39 -5.41 -6.29
N CYS A 46 4.81 -6.06 -5.30
CA CYS A 46 5.45 -7.19 -4.63
C CYS A 46 4.46 -8.35 -4.55
N ILE A 47 4.93 -9.53 -4.91
CA ILE A 47 4.15 -10.76 -4.85
C ILE A 47 4.86 -11.72 -3.89
N ALA A 48 4.11 -12.29 -2.96
CA ALA A 48 4.58 -13.36 -2.09
C ALA A 48 4.03 -14.69 -2.57
N TRP A 49 4.90 -15.67 -2.67
CA TRP A 49 4.59 -17.03 -3.09
C TRP A 49 4.82 -17.98 -1.93
N VAL A 50 3.89 -18.88 -1.68
CA VAL A 50 4.05 -19.97 -0.72
C VAL A 50 3.92 -21.27 -1.49
N ASP A 51 5.00 -22.05 -1.52
CA ASP A 51 5.06 -23.33 -2.27
C ASP A 51 4.52 -23.21 -3.70
N ASN A 52 4.92 -22.14 -4.42
CA ASN A 52 4.51 -21.84 -5.79
C ASN A 52 3.05 -21.35 -5.96
N ASP A 53 2.33 -21.13 -4.87
CA ASP A 53 1.00 -20.52 -4.92
C ASP A 53 1.11 -19.02 -4.57
N VAL A 54 0.38 -18.17 -5.28
CA VAL A 54 0.34 -16.73 -4.96
C VAL A 54 -0.39 -16.53 -3.65
N ALA A 55 0.34 -16.08 -2.64
CA ALA A 55 -0.20 -15.96 -1.28
C ALA A 55 -0.64 -14.55 -0.93
N ALA A 56 0.10 -13.54 -1.39
CA ALA A 56 -0.17 -12.14 -1.03
C ALA A 56 0.41 -11.18 -2.06
N ILE A 57 -0.16 -9.98 -2.10
CA ILE A 57 0.33 -8.88 -2.94
C ILE A 57 0.38 -7.57 -2.15
N GLY A 58 1.10 -6.61 -2.69
CA GLY A 58 1.09 -5.21 -2.29
C GLY A 58 1.70 -4.37 -3.41
N ALA A 59 1.53 -3.06 -3.34
CA ALA A 59 2.01 -2.17 -4.39
C ALA A 59 2.34 -0.76 -3.88
N ILE A 60 3.18 -0.08 -4.63
CA ILE A 60 3.31 1.37 -4.62
C ILE A 60 2.56 1.87 -5.86
N LYS A 61 1.55 2.68 -5.65
CA LYS A 61 0.67 3.16 -6.73
C LYS A 61 0.46 4.67 -6.61
N LYS A 62 -0.04 5.30 -7.66
CA LYS A 62 -0.45 6.70 -7.57
C LYS A 62 -1.57 6.85 -6.54
N LYS A 63 -1.48 7.90 -5.73
CA LYS A 63 -2.48 8.18 -4.71
C LYS A 63 -3.85 8.48 -5.32
N THR A 64 -4.88 8.34 -4.50
CA THR A 64 -6.20 8.87 -4.79
C THR A 64 -6.21 10.35 -4.41
N GLN A 65 -6.35 11.23 -5.39
CA GLN A 65 -6.24 12.69 -5.21
C GLN A 65 -7.14 13.22 -4.10
N SER A 66 -8.36 12.70 -3.99
CA SER A 66 -9.35 13.16 -3.03
C SER A 66 -9.05 12.79 -1.57
N ASP A 67 -8.07 11.94 -1.29
CA ASP A 67 -7.78 11.51 0.09
C ASP A 67 -7.32 12.68 0.97
N PHE A 68 -6.71 13.70 0.37
CA PHE A 68 -6.27 14.90 1.10
C PHE A 68 -7.35 15.99 1.18
N SER A 69 -8.50 15.80 0.57
CA SER A 69 -9.54 16.80 0.47
C SER A 69 -10.11 17.23 1.83
N ALA A 70 -10.74 18.39 1.86
CA ALA A 70 -11.38 18.91 3.07
C ALA A 70 -12.50 17.99 3.58
N GLU A 71 -13.18 17.27 2.67
CA GLU A 71 -14.25 16.33 3.02
C GLU A 71 -13.72 15.05 3.67
N LYS A 72 -12.45 14.71 3.42
CA LYS A 72 -11.80 13.54 4.02
C LYS A 72 -10.91 13.99 5.18
N VAL A 73 -9.60 14.02 4.99
CA VAL A 73 -8.68 14.32 6.10
C VAL A 73 -8.54 15.79 6.43
N GLY A 74 -8.91 16.67 5.52
CA GLY A 74 -8.81 18.12 5.73
C GLY A 74 -7.40 18.67 5.60
N LEU A 75 -6.55 18.08 4.79
CA LEU A 75 -5.16 18.48 4.58
C LEU A 75 -4.83 18.69 3.10
N PRO A 76 -5.62 19.54 2.37
CA PRO A 76 -5.41 19.68 0.93
C PRO A 76 -4.03 20.21 0.54
N ASP A 77 -3.40 21.00 1.41
CA ASP A 77 -2.08 21.60 1.12
C ASP A 77 -0.96 20.56 1.07
N LEU A 78 -1.14 19.41 1.69
CA LEU A 78 -0.14 18.32 1.65
C LEU A 78 -0.26 17.46 0.40
N SER A 79 -1.32 17.58 -0.37
CA SER A 79 -1.59 16.70 -1.50
C SER A 79 -0.44 16.66 -2.51
N GLU A 80 0.15 17.83 -2.83
CA GLU A 80 1.21 17.92 -3.82
C GLU A 80 2.53 17.32 -3.35
N ASP A 81 2.72 17.18 -2.03
CA ASP A 81 3.93 16.62 -1.45
C ASP A 81 3.95 15.09 -1.48
N PHE A 82 2.80 14.46 -1.76
CA PHE A 82 2.64 13.01 -1.74
C PHE A 82 2.05 12.53 -3.06
N GLU A 83 2.86 11.95 -3.89
CA GLU A 83 2.43 11.41 -5.19
C GLU A 83 2.06 9.93 -5.10
N TRP A 84 2.74 9.17 -4.25
CA TRP A 84 2.69 7.72 -4.23
C TRP A 84 2.12 7.17 -2.94
N GLU A 85 1.42 6.07 -3.08
CA GLU A 85 0.70 5.40 -1.99
C GLU A 85 1.13 3.94 -1.88
N LEU A 86 1.41 3.51 -0.66
CA LEU A 86 1.55 2.09 -0.32
C LEU A 86 0.15 1.51 -0.18
N GLY A 87 -0.21 0.57 -1.03
CA GLY A 87 -1.58 0.05 -1.05
C GLY A 87 -1.74 -1.25 -1.81
N TYR A 88 -2.99 -1.59 -2.11
CA TYR A 88 -3.37 -2.83 -2.80
C TYR A 88 -2.93 -4.10 -2.07
N PHE A 89 -2.84 -4.07 -0.74
CA PHE A 89 -2.50 -5.24 0.05
C PHE A 89 -3.64 -6.25 0.07
N TYR A 90 -3.31 -7.49 -0.19
CA TYR A 90 -4.21 -8.61 0.02
C TYR A 90 -3.40 -9.86 0.32
N THR A 91 -3.80 -10.59 1.35
CA THR A 91 -3.26 -11.90 1.69
C THR A 91 -4.39 -12.91 1.64
N GLN A 92 -4.21 -14.00 0.90
CA GLN A 92 -5.21 -15.07 0.89
C GLN A 92 -5.39 -15.63 2.31
N GLU A 93 -6.63 -15.88 2.70
CA GLU A 93 -6.98 -16.26 4.07
C GLU A 93 -6.17 -17.47 4.56
N LYS A 94 -5.99 -18.47 3.72
CA LYS A 94 -5.23 -19.68 4.08
C LYS A 94 -3.75 -19.41 4.40
N TYR A 95 -3.24 -18.25 4.03
CA TYR A 95 -1.86 -17.84 4.31
C TYR A 95 -1.76 -16.72 5.32
N ALA A 96 -2.85 -16.35 5.97
CA ALA A 96 -2.87 -15.31 6.99
C ALA A 96 -2.02 -15.72 8.20
N GLY A 97 -1.48 -14.71 8.90
CA GLY A 97 -0.70 -14.94 10.12
C GLY A 97 0.73 -15.41 9.90
N LYS A 98 1.24 -15.34 8.67
CA LYS A 98 2.63 -15.75 8.34
C LYS A 98 3.58 -14.57 8.15
N GLY A 99 3.12 -13.35 8.40
CA GLY A 99 3.95 -12.15 8.25
C GLY A 99 4.18 -11.71 6.81
N LEU A 100 3.39 -12.19 5.85
CA LEU A 100 3.57 -11.89 4.43
C LEU A 100 3.36 -10.41 4.14
N ALA A 101 2.29 -9.81 4.64
CA ALA A 101 2.00 -8.39 4.42
C ALA A 101 3.10 -7.50 5.01
N SER A 102 3.61 -7.84 6.19
CA SER A 102 4.69 -7.10 6.84
C SER A 102 5.97 -7.12 6.00
N MET A 103 6.34 -8.27 5.46
CA MET A 103 7.52 -8.39 4.59
C MET A 103 7.32 -7.67 3.26
N ILE A 104 6.14 -7.78 2.67
CA ILE A 104 5.80 -7.07 1.43
C ILE A 104 5.93 -5.56 1.64
N ALA A 105 5.38 -5.03 2.74
CA ALA A 105 5.50 -3.61 3.08
C ALA A 105 6.96 -3.19 3.20
N LYS A 106 7.76 -3.96 3.91
CA LYS A 106 9.20 -3.71 4.06
C LYS A 106 9.90 -3.63 2.71
N LEU A 107 9.69 -4.61 1.85
CA LEU A 107 10.33 -4.68 0.54
C LEU A 107 9.89 -3.53 -0.37
N LEU A 108 8.60 -3.20 -0.37
CA LEU A 108 8.09 -2.08 -1.16
C LEU A 108 8.64 -0.74 -0.68
N ILE A 109 8.69 -0.52 0.62
CA ILE A 109 9.23 0.73 1.20
C ILE A 109 10.72 0.85 0.88
N GLU A 110 11.48 -0.22 1.02
CA GLU A 110 12.90 -0.23 0.66
C GLU A 110 13.11 0.05 -0.83
N GLY A 111 12.31 -0.58 -1.70
CA GLY A 111 12.39 -0.39 -3.14
C GLY A 111 11.93 0.99 -3.61
N TYR A 112 10.98 1.60 -2.89
CA TYR A 112 10.51 2.96 -3.16
C TYR A 112 11.58 4.00 -2.83
N GLY A 113 12.27 3.83 -1.72
CA GLY A 113 13.29 4.75 -1.28
C GLY A 113 12.84 5.70 -0.17
N LYS A 114 13.51 6.86 -0.09
CA LYS A 114 13.40 7.79 1.05
C LYS A 114 12.41 8.93 0.86
N GLU A 115 11.75 9.00 -0.29
CA GLU A 115 10.80 10.07 -0.59
C GLU A 115 9.50 9.92 0.19
N ASN A 116 8.68 10.97 0.17
CA ASN A 116 7.39 10.97 0.84
C ASN A 116 6.49 9.85 0.32
N LEU A 117 5.83 9.17 1.23
CA LEU A 117 4.93 8.05 0.91
C LEU A 117 3.72 8.11 1.82
N MET A 118 2.53 7.89 1.24
CA MET A 118 1.29 7.84 2.00
C MET A 118 0.68 6.45 1.99
N ALA A 119 -0.25 6.21 2.88
CA ALA A 119 -1.12 5.04 2.89
C ALA A 119 -2.46 5.41 3.51
N SER A 120 -3.52 4.76 3.08
CA SER A 120 -4.81 4.85 3.76
C SER A 120 -5.27 3.46 4.15
N THR A 121 -5.81 3.32 5.35
CA THR A 121 -6.31 2.04 5.83
C THR A 121 -7.44 2.22 6.84
N GLU A 122 -8.21 1.17 7.02
CA GLU A 122 -9.25 1.11 8.03
C GLU A 122 -8.60 1.13 9.41
N ILE A 123 -8.91 2.15 10.21
CA ILE A 123 -8.21 2.39 11.47
C ILE A 123 -8.53 1.29 12.49
N THR A 124 -9.81 0.99 12.67
CA THR A 124 -10.26 0.03 13.69
C THR A 124 -10.36 -1.39 13.15
N ALA A 125 -10.81 -1.53 11.89
CA ALA A 125 -11.07 -2.83 11.30
C ALA A 125 -9.80 -3.54 10.81
N ASN A 126 -8.70 -2.81 10.63
CA ASN A 126 -7.44 -3.39 10.15
C ASN A 126 -6.26 -3.02 11.04
N PRO A 127 -6.25 -3.47 12.31
CA PRO A 127 -5.15 -3.16 13.24
C PRO A 127 -3.81 -3.71 12.78
N ALA A 128 -3.79 -4.81 12.03
CA ALA A 128 -2.56 -5.38 11.51
C ALA A 128 -1.85 -4.43 10.57
N MET A 129 -2.59 -3.79 9.64
CA MET A 129 -2.01 -2.83 8.72
C MET A 129 -1.57 -1.55 9.45
N VAL A 130 -2.35 -1.07 10.41
CA VAL A 130 -1.97 0.08 11.24
C VAL A 130 -0.62 -0.18 11.94
N ASN A 131 -0.45 -1.37 12.51
CA ASN A 131 0.81 -1.74 13.16
C ASN A 131 1.99 -1.79 12.17
N ILE A 132 1.76 -2.33 10.97
CA ILE A 132 2.78 -2.36 9.92
C ILE A 132 3.20 -0.94 9.54
N LEU A 133 2.23 -0.06 9.31
CA LEU A 133 2.51 1.33 8.94
C LEU A 133 3.28 2.06 10.03
N GLN A 134 2.85 1.96 11.29
CA GLN A 134 3.52 2.60 12.42
C GLN A 134 4.95 2.08 12.59
N LYS A 135 5.16 0.79 12.40
CA LYS A 135 6.48 0.16 12.50
C LYS A 135 7.46 0.69 11.44
N HIS A 136 6.96 1.09 10.29
CA HIS A 136 7.77 1.64 9.20
C HIS A 136 7.82 3.16 9.18
N GLY A 137 7.40 3.84 10.25
CA GLY A 137 7.54 5.28 10.40
C GLY A 137 6.38 6.11 9.85
N PHE A 138 5.28 5.47 9.47
CA PHE A 138 4.06 6.18 9.11
C PHE A 138 3.33 6.64 10.36
N ARG A 139 2.68 7.80 10.28
CA ARG A 139 1.85 8.33 11.36
C ARG A 139 0.50 8.77 10.82
N LEU A 140 -0.52 8.69 11.65
CA LEU A 140 -1.87 9.17 11.33
C LEU A 140 -1.88 10.68 11.27
N PHE A 141 -2.44 11.24 10.18
CA PHE A 141 -2.60 12.68 9.97
C PHE A 141 -4.04 13.01 9.62
N GLY A 142 -4.50 14.17 10.09
CA GLY A 142 -5.82 14.66 9.80
C GLY A 142 -6.93 13.85 10.48
N LYS A 143 -8.16 14.10 10.06
CA LYS A 143 -9.33 13.39 10.60
C LYS A 143 -9.63 12.13 9.80
N PRO A 144 -10.13 11.06 10.45
CA PRO A 144 -10.65 9.91 9.72
C PRO A 144 -11.89 10.27 8.90
N TRP A 145 -12.13 9.51 7.84
CA TRP A 145 -13.35 9.66 7.04
C TRP A 145 -14.01 8.30 6.81
N LYS A 146 -15.33 8.33 6.59
CA LYS A 146 -16.10 7.12 6.35
C LYS A 146 -15.90 6.66 4.91
N SER A 147 -15.65 5.36 4.71
CA SER A 147 -15.52 4.77 3.38
C SER A 147 -16.84 4.84 2.62
N ASN A 148 -16.77 5.05 1.30
CA ASN A 148 -17.93 4.95 0.39
C ASN A 148 -18.27 3.49 0.04
N ILE A 149 -17.40 2.55 0.36
CA ILE A 149 -17.52 1.15 -0.02
C ILE A 149 -18.03 0.30 1.14
N HIS A 150 -17.66 0.66 2.39
CA HIS A 150 -18.02 -0.08 3.60
C HIS A 150 -18.26 0.89 4.75
N GLU A 151 -18.71 0.36 5.89
CA GLU A 151 -19.07 1.19 7.06
C GLU A 151 -17.88 1.64 7.91
N ASN A 152 -16.67 1.19 7.59
CA ASN A 152 -15.48 1.47 8.39
C ASN A 152 -14.88 2.83 8.08
N TYR A 153 -14.23 3.43 9.08
CA TYR A 153 -13.49 4.68 8.92
C TYR A 153 -12.07 4.43 8.44
N LEU A 154 -11.65 5.22 7.47
CA LEU A 154 -10.30 5.24 6.94
C LEU A 154 -9.49 6.34 7.60
N GLY A 155 -8.20 6.12 7.74
CA GLY A 155 -7.25 7.12 8.16
C GLY A 155 -6.13 7.29 7.15
N LEU A 156 -5.60 8.50 7.07
CA LEU A 156 -4.45 8.82 6.24
C LEU A 156 -3.18 8.69 7.07
N PHE A 157 -2.25 7.89 6.60
CA PHE A 157 -0.95 7.69 7.21
C PHE A 157 0.12 8.26 6.29
N LEU A 158 1.01 9.07 6.85
CA LEU A 158 2.09 9.71 6.09
C LEU A 158 3.45 9.31 6.65
N LYS A 159 4.37 9.08 5.73
CA LYS A 159 5.78 8.92 6.02
C LYS A 159 6.54 9.98 5.23
N PHE A 160 7.13 10.92 5.94
CA PHE A 160 7.88 12.01 5.32
C PHE A 160 9.28 11.56 4.94
N LYS A 161 9.83 12.15 3.88
CA LYS A 161 11.17 11.86 3.44
C LYS A 161 12.18 12.10 4.57
N VAL A 162 13.15 11.20 4.64
CA VAL A 162 14.24 11.35 5.59
C VAL A 162 15.22 12.36 5.05
N ILE A 163 15.32 13.53 5.70
CA ILE A 163 16.36 14.51 5.38
C ILE A 163 17.63 14.05 6.10
N PRO A 164 18.75 13.82 5.37
CA PRO A 164 20.00 13.48 6.02
C PRO A 164 20.36 14.61 6.99
N THR A 165 20.47 14.29 8.28
CA THR A 165 21.04 15.22 9.24
C THR A 165 22.50 15.45 8.86
N LYS A 166 22.85 16.70 8.57
CA LYS A 166 24.28 17.06 8.49
C LYS A 166 24.89 16.73 9.84
N SER A 167 25.88 15.84 9.84
CA SER A 167 26.66 15.64 11.04
C SER A 167 27.20 17.00 11.47
N SER A 168 26.88 17.42 12.67
CA SER A 168 27.52 18.59 13.25
C SER A 168 28.99 18.29 13.40
N GLU A 169 29.77 18.94 12.60
CA GLU A 169 31.22 18.88 12.73
C GLU A 169 31.66 19.68 13.97
#